data_31ab738b81585d7bd5f9979a05f177c7
#
_entry.id   31ab738b81585d7bd5f9979a05f177c7
#
_cell.length_a   1.000
_cell.length_b   1.000
_cell.length_c   1.000
_cell.angle_alpha   90.00
_cell.angle_beta   90.00
_cell.angle_gamma   90.00
#
_symmetry.space_group_name_H-M   'P 1'
#
loop_
_entity.id
_entity.type
_entity.pdbx_description
1 polymer ?
#
loop_
_entity_poly.entity_id
_entity_poly.type
_entity_poly.pdbx_seq_one_letter_code
_entity_poly.pdbx_strand_id
1 'polypeptide(L)'
;MSYNFRYSGINYNDFNAGPGICVTVFTQGCPHRCPGCHNPETWDFNGGEEFTDETMKSIIKGLTDQGITRNLCIMGGEPLCEENVILTYNIILRVKHSVPEAKIYIWSGYTMKELIEKGSIFVK
;
A
#
# COMPACT_ATOMS: atom_id res chain seq x y z
N MET A 1 -10.81 18.20 5.65
CA MET A 1 -9.64 18.43 4.80
C MET A 1 -9.41 17.23 3.90
N SER A 2 -9.42 17.45 2.61
CA SER A 2 -9.19 16.37 1.66
C SER A 2 -7.71 16.27 1.32
N TYR A 3 -7.17 15.07 1.43
CA TYR A 3 -5.81 14.78 0.99
C TYR A 3 -5.90 14.20 -0.42
N ASN A 4 -5.03 14.66 -1.31
CA ASN A 4 -4.95 14.10 -2.66
C ASN A 4 -4.04 12.88 -2.64
N PHE A 5 -4.56 11.77 -2.12
CA PHE A 5 -3.86 10.49 -2.14
C PHE A 5 -3.93 9.90 -3.54
N ARG A 6 -2.84 9.32 -3.99
CA ARG A 6 -2.75 8.73 -5.32
C ARG A 6 -2.17 7.32 -5.22
N TYR A 7 -2.56 6.46 -6.16
CA TYR A 7 -2.05 5.10 -6.23
C TYR A 7 -1.85 4.71 -7.70
N SER A 8 -0.99 3.70 -7.95
CA SER A 8 -0.70 3.24 -9.31
C SER A 8 -1.71 2.21 -9.79
N GLY A 9 -2.17 1.36 -8.92
CA GLY A 9 -3.12 0.31 -9.28
C GLY A 9 -3.33 -0.67 -8.15
N ILE A 10 -4.20 -1.64 -8.39
CA ILE A 10 -4.52 -2.70 -7.43
C ILE A 10 -4.60 -4.03 -8.18
N ASN A 11 -3.91 -5.03 -7.67
CA ASN A 11 -4.04 -6.41 -8.15
C ASN A 11 -4.81 -7.20 -7.10
N TYR A 12 -6.02 -7.62 -7.45
CA TYR A 12 -6.93 -8.29 -6.50
C TYR A 12 -6.62 -9.77 -6.30
N ASN A 13 -5.77 -10.38 -7.13
CA ASN A 13 -5.44 -11.80 -7.05
C ASN A 13 -3.94 -11.99 -7.30
N ASP A 14 -3.13 -11.44 -6.41
CA ASP A 14 -1.67 -11.49 -6.53
C ASP A 14 -1.12 -12.69 -5.77
N PHE A 15 -0.38 -13.54 -6.47
CA PHE A 15 0.24 -14.74 -5.90
C PHE A 15 1.71 -14.54 -5.57
N ASN A 16 2.28 -13.40 -5.93
CA ASN A 16 3.73 -13.17 -5.85
C ASN A 16 4.17 -12.18 -4.78
N ALA A 17 3.25 -11.36 -4.28
CA ALA A 17 3.59 -10.27 -3.36
C ALA A 17 3.78 -10.72 -1.91
N GLY A 18 3.16 -11.83 -1.52
CA GLY A 18 3.23 -12.34 -0.15
C GLY A 18 2.64 -13.73 -0.05
N PRO A 19 2.55 -14.29 1.16
CA PRO A 19 1.98 -15.63 1.37
C PRO A 19 0.52 -15.69 0.94
N GLY A 20 0.15 -16.77 0.24
CA GLY A 20 -1.21 -16.98 -0.23
C GLY A 20 -1.62 -16.01 -1.32
N ILE A 21 -2.91 -15.76 -1.44
CA ILE A 21 -3.45 -14.81 -2.40
C ILE A 21 -3.55 -13.45 -1.71
N CYS A 22 -3.06 -12.39 -2.38
CA CYS A 22 -3.07 -11.05 -1.83
C CYS A 22 -3.87 -10.08 -2.71
N VAL A 23 -4.49 -9.10 -2.06
CA VAL A 23 -4.89 -7.87 -2.72
C VAL A 23 -3.68 -6.94 -2.56
N THR A 24 -3.05 -6.58 -3.67
CA THR A 24 -1.84 -5.75 -3.64
C THR A 24 -2.17 -4.35 -4.10
N VAL A 25 -1.90 -3.37 -3.25
CA VAL A 25 -2.07 -1.94 -3.54
C VAL A 25 -0.71 -1.37 -3.91
N PHE A 26 -0.61 -0.79 -5.10
CA PHE A 26 0.61 -0.14 -5.56
C PHE A 26 0.49 1.37 -5.33
N THR A 27 1.27 1.88 -4.38
CA THR A 27 1.30 3.31 -4.09
C THR A 27 1.98 4.07 -5.22
N GLN A 28 1.68 5.36 -5.35
CA GLN A 28 2.27 6.23 -6.34
C GLN A 28 3.27 7.17 -5.66
N GLY A 29 4.45 7.29 -6.25
CA GLY A 29 5.52 8.15 -5.75
C GLY A 29 6.56 7.37 -4.96
N CYS A 30 7.82 7.57 -5.32
CA CYS A 30 8.94 6.92 -4.66
C CYS A 30 10.18 7.81 -4.72
N PRO A 31 10.76 8.19 -3.56
CA PRO A 31 11.98 9.01 -3.53
C PRO A 31 13.26 8.21 -3.79
N HIS A 32 13.21 6.89 -3.74
CA HIS A 32 14.41 6.05 -3.80
C HIS A 32 15.07 5.99 -5.16
N ARG A 33 14.28 5.95 -6.24
CA ARG A 33 14.75 5.87 -7.63
C ARG A 33 15.82 4.79 -7.82
N CYS A 34 15.53 3.58 -7.31
CA CYS A 34 16.48 2.49 -7.31
C CYS A 34 16.89 2.08 -8.73
N PRO A 35 18.19 1.88 -9.01
CA PRO A 35 18.61 1.33 -10.29
C PRO A 35 17.98 -0.04 -10.49
N GLY A 36 17.44 -0.29 -11.70
CA GLY A 36 16.80 -1.56 -12.00
C GLY A 36 15.42 -1.75 -11.37
N CYS A 37 14.81 -0.68 -10.88
CA CYS A 37 13.45 -0.74 -10.33
C CYS A 37 12.48 -1.27 -11.39
N HIS A 38 11.61 -2.22 -11.00
CA HIS A 38 10.63 -2.83 -11.91
C HIS A 38 9.47 -1.90 -12.25
N ASN A 39 9.23 -0.86 -11.44
CA ASN A 39 8.07 0.02 -11.59
C ASN A 39 8.49 1.50 -11.58
N PRO A 40 9.35 1.96 -12.51
CA PRO A 40 9.76 3.37 -12.51
C PRO A 40 8.61 4.35 -12.75
N GLU A 41 7.52 3.90 -13.35
CA GLU A 41 6.32 4.70 -13.52
C GLU A 41 5.68 5.10 -12.20
N THR A 42 6.02 4.42 -11.09
CA THR A 42 5.51 4.77 -9.76
C THR A 42 6.32 5.85 -9.04
N TRP A 43 7.39 6.36 -9.65
CA TRP A 43 8.24 7.37 -9.03
C TRP A 43 7.61 8.76 -8.95
N ASP A 44 6.73 9.08 -9.91
CA ASP A 44 6.11 10.40 -10.01
C ASP A 44 4.96 10.53 -8.99
N PHE A 45 5.11 11.42 -8.01
CA PHE A 45 4.09 11.66 -6.99
C PHE A 45 2.79 12.23 -7.55
N ASN A 46 2.80 12.76 -8.76
CA ASN A 46 1.62 13.31 -9.42
C ASN A 46 0.99 12.34 -10.41
N GLY A 47 1.57 11.17 -10.59
CA GLY A 47 1.07 10.15 -11.50
C GLY A 47 -0.03 9.30 -10.89
N GLY A 48 -0.40 8.24 -11.60
CA GLY A 48 -1.40 7.28 -11.13
C GLY A 48 -2.81 7.85 -11.09
N GLU A 49 -3.61 7.27 -10.21
CA GLU A 49 -5.02 7.64 -10.04
C GLU A 49 -5.27 8.16 -8.62
N GLU A 50 -6.32 8.97 -8.46
CA GLU A 50 -6.71 9.45 -7.15
C GLU A 50 -7.29 8.32 -6.30
N PHE A 51 -6.82 8.21 -5.06
CA PHE A 51 -7.34 7.22 -4.11
C PHE A 51 -8.55 7.81 -3.39
N THR A 52 -9.72 7.24 -3.64
CA THR A 52 -10.99 7.74 -3.09
C THR A 52 -11.56 6.75 -2.08
N ASP A 53 -12.66 7.13 -1.44
CA ASP A 53 -13.39 6.23 -0.56
C ASP A 53 -13.92 5.02 -1.34
N GLU A 54 -14.30 5.21 -2.60
CA GLU A 54 -14.72 4.10 -3.47
C GLU A 54 -13.57 3.10 -3.67
N THR A 55 -12.35 3.60 -3.80
CA THR A 55 -11.16 2.76 -3.92
C THR A 55 -10.98 1.93 -2.66
N MET A 56 -11.14 2.53 -1.48
CA MET A 56 -11.04 1.83 -0.20
C MET A 56 -12.09 0.72 -0.10
N LYS A 57 -13.34 1.02 -0.49
CA LYS A 57 -14.41 0.03 -0.47
C LYS A 57 -14.12 -1.15 -1.40
N SER A 58 -13.53 -0.88 -2.56
CA SER A 58 -13.12 -1.93 -3.50
C SER A 58 -12.08 -2.86 -2.90
N ILE A 59 -11.11 -2.31 -2.16
CA ILE A 59 -10.08 -3.11 -1.48
C ILE A 59 -10.73 -4.03 -0.44
N ILE A 60 -11.59 -3.48 0.41
CA ILE A 60 -12.27 -4.25 1.45
C ILE A 60 -13.10 -5.38 0.84
N LYS A 61 -13.84 -5.09 -0.22
CA LYS A 61 -14.65 -6.09 -0.91
C LYS A 61 -13.77 -7.17 -1.52
N GLY A 62 -12.66 -6.78 -2.15
CA GLY A 62 -11.74 -7.71 -2.79
C GLY A 62 -11.10 -8.68 -1.82
N LEU A 63 -10.86 -8.27 -0.57
CA LEU A 63 -10.22 -9.12 0.43
C LEU A 63 -11.05 -10.34 0.81
N THR A 64 -12.36 -10.28 0.66
CA THR A 64 -13.26 -11.38 1.02
C THR A 64 -14.10 -11.88 -0.15
N ASP A 65 -13.77 -11.47 -1.36
CA ASP A 65 -14.52 -11.84 -2.54
C ASP A 65 -14.53 -13.35 -2.76
N GLN A 66 -15.68 -13.89 -3.18
CA GLN A 66 -15.89 -15.31 -3.43
C GLN A 66 -15.65 -16.21 -2.20
N GLY A 67 -15.82 -15.65 -1.01
CA GLY A 67 -15.66 -16.38 0.23
C GLY A 67 -14.22 -16.74 0.59
N ILE A 68 -13.24 -16.17 -0.08
CA ILE A 68 -11.83 -16.41 0.18
C ILE A 68 -11.27 -15.17 0.88
N THR A 69 -10.66 -15.37 2.06
CA THR A 69 -9.98 -14.27 2.74
C THR A 69 -8.57 -14.11 2.17
N ARG A 70 -8.31 -12.97 1.57
CA ARG A 70 -7.00 -12.63 1.01
C ARG A 70 -6.23 -11.78 2.01
N ASN A 71 -4.91 -11.79 1.86
CA ASN A 71 -4.05 -10.90 2.64
C ASN A 71 -3.87 -9.58 1.88
N LEU A 72 -3.45 -8.54 2.60
CA LEU A 72 -3.19 -7.24 2.01
C LEU A 72 -1.68 -7.04 1.86
N CYS A 73 -1.25 -6.63 0.68
CA CYS A 73 0.13 -6.18 0.44
C CYS A 73 0.11 -4.73 -0.01
N ILE A 74 1.00 -3.92 0.52
CA ILE A 74 1.15 -2.52 0.09
C ILE A 74 2.58 -2.35 -0.39
N MET A 75 2.73 -1.96 -1.64
CA MET A 75 4.02 -1.82 -2.29
C MET A 75 3.91 -0.79 -3.43
N GLY A 76 4.73 -0.89 -4.42
CA GLY A 76 4.66 -0.06 -5.62
C GLY A 76 5.75 0.98 -5.61
N GLY A 77 5.41 2.27 -5.47
CA GLY A 77 6.34 3.32 -5.16
C GLY A 77 6.92 3.10 -3.76
N GLU A 78 6.81 4.07 -2.88
CA GLU A 78 7.28 3.89 -1.50
C GLU A 78 6.12 4.13 -0.52
N PRO A 79 5.52 3.05 0.05
CA PRO A 79 4.38 3.21 0.97
C PRO A 79 4.68 3.99 2.24
N LEU A 80 5.94 3.99 2.70
CA LEU A 80 6.31 4.59 3.98
C LEU A 80 7.01 5.94 3.86
N CYS A 81 7.09 6.51 2.65
CA CYS A 81 7.63 7.86 2.51
C CYS A 81 6.62 8.89 3.05
N GLU A 82 7.10 10.08 3.33
CA GLU A 82 6.28 11.15 3.94
C GLU A 82 4.97 11.38 3.19
N GLU A 83 5.01 11.37 1.87
CA GLU A 83 3.84 11.66 1.04
C GLU A 83 2.80 10.54 1.06
N ASN A 84 3.21 9.30 1.31
CA ASN A 84 2.33 8.12 1.23
C ASN A 84 1.99 7.50 2.59
N VAL A 85 2.71 7.85 3.65
CA VAL A 85 2.58 7.15 4.94
C VAL A 85 1.19 7.27 5.55
N ILE A 86 0.54 8.42 5.38
CA ILE A 86 -0.81 8.64 5.92
C ILE A 86 -1.82 7.76 5.19
N LEU A 87 -1.73 7.69 3.87
CA LEU A 87 -2.61 6.82 3.09
C LEU A 87 -2.41 5.35 3.49
N THR A 88 -1.16 4.92 3.58
CA THR A 88 -0.83 3.55 3.99
C THR A 88 -1.41 3.23 5.36
N TYR A 89 -1.27 4.14 6.32
CA TYR A 89 -1.83 3.97 7.65
C TYR A 89 -3.36 3.87 7.62
N ASN A 90 -4.02 4.73 6.85
CA ASN A 90 -5.47 4.71 6.72
C ASN A 90 -5.98 3.39 6.12
N ILE A 91 -5.29 2.87 5.12
CA ILE A 91 -5.63 1.59 4.52
C ILE A 91 -5.54 0.47 5.57
N ILE A 92 -4.45 0.44 6.33
CA ILE A 92 -4.22 -0.58 7.36
C ILE A 92 -5.31 -0.52 8.43
N LEU A 93 -5.63 0.66 8.94
CA LEU A 93 -6.67 0.81 9.96
C LEU A 93 -8.02 0.31 9.46
N ARG A 94 -8.39 0.70 8.25
CA ARG A 94 -9.68 0.32 7.67
C ARG A 94 -9.76 -1.18 7.45
N VAL A 95 -8.69 -1.79 6.95
CA VAL A 95 -8.63 -3.24 6.71
C VAL A 95 -8.69 -4.00 8.03
N LYS A 96 -7.95 -3.57 9.04
CA LYS A 96 -7.99 -4.22 10.36
C LYS A 96 -9.38 -4.16 10.99
N HIS A 97 -10.09 -3.07 10.77
CA HIS A 97 -11.45 -2.92 11.28
C HIS A 97 -12.46 -3.79 10.53
N SER A 98 -12.36 -3.84 9.21
CA SER A 98 -13.35 -4.50 8.34
C SER A 98 -13.07 -5.98 8.09
N VAL A 99 -11.78 -6.36 8.02
CA VAL A 99 -11.36 -7.73 7.74
C VAL A 99 -10.23 -8.11 8.70
N PRO A 100 -10.52 -8.30 10.00
CA PRO A 100 -9.48 -8.49 11.00
C PRO A 100 -8.64 -9.75 10.81
N GLU A 101 -9.13 -10.76 10.08
CA GLU A 101 -8.39 -11.99 9.79
C GLU A 101 -7.37 -11.84 8.66
N ALA A 102 -7.43 -10.77 7.87
CA ALA A 102 -6.45 -10.52 6.80
C ALA A 102 -5.11 -10.11 7.41
N LYS A 103 -4.03 -10.73 6.95
CA LYS A 103 -2.67 -10.32 7.32
C LYS A 103 -2.22 -9.21 6.39
N ILE A 104 -1.37 -8.32 6.92
CA ILE A 104 -0.93 -7.13 6.19
C ILE A 104 0.58 -7.16 6.04
N TYR A 105 1.05 -7.00 4.80
CA TYR A 105 2.48 -6.97 4.47
C TYR A 105 2.78 -5.66 3.75
N ILE A 106 3.90 -5.04 4.11
CA ILE A 106 4.35 -3.79 3.50
C ILE A 106 5.76 -3.99 2.95
N TRP A 107 5.95 -3.65 1.68
CA TRP A 107 7.26 -3.67 1.03
C TRP A 107 7.76 -2.24 0.91
N SER A 108 8.89 -1.96 1.56
CA SER A 108 9.48 -0.62 1.61
C SER A 108 10.97 -0.67 1.28
N GLY A 109 11.47 0.37 0.62
CA GLY A 109 12.89 0.55 0.38
C GLY A 109 13.65 1.12 1.58
N TYR A 110 12.92 1.57 2.62
CA TYR A 110 13.56 2.03 3.85
C TYR A 110 14.01 0.87 4.72
N THR A 111 15.17 1.01 5.37
CA THR A 111 15.59 0.08 6.42
C THR A 111 14.81 0.40 7.70
N MET A 112 14.80 -0.54 8.63
CA MET A 112 14.20 -0.31 9.95
C MET A 112 14.87 0.87 10.66
N LYS A 113 16.19 0.99 10.54
CA LYS A 113 16.95 2.10 11.12
C LYS A 113 16.49 3.44 10.54
N GLU A 114 16.32 3.52 9.22
CA GLU A 114 15.84 4.75 8.57
C GLU A 114 14.44 5.12 9.04
N LEU A 115 13.55 4.14 9.20
CA LEU A 115 12.19 4.39 9.67
C LEU A 115 12.19 4.90 11.12
N ILE A 116 13.05 4.37 11.96
CA ILE A 116 13.18 4.84 13.34
C ILE A 116 13.68 6.28 13.37
N GLU A 117 14.69 6.59 12.57
CA GLU A 117 15.26 7.94 12.50
C GLU A 117 14.25 8.97 11.99
N LYS A 118 13.36 8.56 11.06
CA LYS A 118 12.30 9.43 10.53
C LYS A 118 11.14 9.59 11.51
N GLY A 119 11.08 8.81 12.59
CA GLY A 119 9.95 8.82 13.51
C GLY A 119 8.67 8.28 12.91
N SER A 120 8.81 7.27 12.05
CA SER A 120 7.65 6.67 11.38
C SER A 120 6.62 6.13 12.37
N ILE A 121 5.33 6.35 12.08
CA ILE A 121 4.22 5.85 12.90
C ILE A 121 4.17 4.32 12.96
N PHE A 122 4.87 3.62 12.07
CA PHE A 122 4.89 2.16 12.03
C PHE A 122 5.98 1.55 12.92
N VAL A 123 6.81 2.39 13.55
CA VAL A 123 7.94 1.93 14.35
C VAL A 123 7.91 2.64 15.71
N LYS A 124 7.00 2.23 16.55
CA LYS A 124 6.87 2.79 17.89
C LYS A 124 6.91 1.72 18.94
#